data_05152a350d061f433a9615cec12e9055
#
_entry.id   05152a350d061f433a9615cec12e9055
#
_cell.length_a   1.000
_cell.length_b   1.000
_cell.length_c   1.000
_cell.angle_alpha   90.00
_cell.angle_beta   90.00
_cell.angle_gamma   90.00
#
_symmetry.space_group_name_H-M   'P 1'
#
loop_
_entity.id
_entity.type
_entity.pdbx_description
1 polymer ?
#
loop_
_entity_poly.entity_id
_entity_poly.type
_entity_poly.pdbx_seq_one_letter_code
_entity_poly.pdbx_strand_id
1 'polypeptide(L)'
;MMKRVHDALPAAALVFNALVWGLSWWPLRELQAQGLHPLWSTALIYLLALPLLLWRQDGSVWRRQPLLWGLALAAGLTNVGFNWAVTVGDVVRVVLLFYLMPVWATLLAWPMLGERPSPAALARLGLALLGVSLVLKTPDSDWPLPASLADGLAIAGGACFALTNILLRKLRQTAESARMLAMFGGGLATAVVAGLLGASVGLVEAPVRPGAAPGRSTGPASGPLRRA
;
A
#
# COMPACT_ATOMS: atom_id res chain seq x y z
N MET A 1 36.45 -5.98 14.44
CA MET A 1 35.19 -5.50 15.02
C MET A 1 34.33 -4.70 14.02
N MET A 2 34.90 -3.79 13.22
CA MET A 2 34.21 -2.98 12.19
C MET A 2 33.50 -3.81 11.11
N LYS A 3 34.05 -4.93 10.63
CA LYS A 3 33.44 -5.79 9.60
C LYS A 3 32.09 -6.38 10.03
N ARG A 4 31.98 -6.82 11.28
CA ARG A 4 30.70 -7.37 11.84
C ARG A 4 29.59 -6.30 11.98
N VAL A 5 29.95 -5.05 12.22
CA VAL A 5 28.96 -3.95 12.31
C VAL A 5 28.43 -3.60 10.92
N HIS A 6 29.27 -3.67 9.88
CA HIS A 6 28.84 -3.44 8.50
C HIS A 6 27.90 -4.53 7.98
N ASP A 7 28.09 -5.78 8.41
CA ASP A 7 27.23 -6.90 8.02
C ASP A 7 25.87 -6.91 8.76
N ALA A 8 25.81 -6.32 9.97
CA ALA A 8 24.59 -6.23 10.76
C ALA A 8 23.64 -5.08 10.33
N LEU A 9 24.18 -4.02 9.73
CA LEU A 9 23.38 -2.84 9.37
C LEU A 9 22.27 -3.12 8.35
N PRO A 10 22.49 -3.89 7.26
CA PRO A 10 21.43 -4.26 6.34
C PRO A 10 20.34 -5.12 7.00
N ALA A 11 20.72 -6.05 7.87
CA ALA A 11 19.79 -6.88 8.61
C ALA A 11 18.93 -6.04 9.58
N ALA A 12 19.55 -5.12 10.31
CA ALA A 12 18.84 -4.20 11.19
C ALA A 12 17.89 -3.28 10.41
N ALA A 13 18.29 -2.79 9.24
CA ALA A 13 17.44 -1.99 8.37
C ALA A 13 16.20 -2.79 7.88
N LEU A 14 16.38 -4.07 7.54
CA LEU A 14 15.27 -4.95 7.15
C LEU A 14 14.31 -5.20 8.32
N VAL A 15 14.82 -5.46 9.52
CA VAL A 15 14.00 -5.63 10.72
C VAL A 15 13.24 -4.35 11.03
N PHE A 16 13.90 -3.19 10.99
CA PHE A 16 13.25 -1.89 11.19
C PHE A 16 12.15 -1.65 10.15
N ASN A 17 12.43 -1.91 8.88
CA ASN A 17 11.42 -1.80 7.82
C ASN A 17 10.22 -2.73 8.06
N ALA A 18 10.46 -3.97 8.48
CA ALA A 18 9.40 -4.93 8.79
C ALA A 18 8.54 -4.46 9.98
N LEU A 19 9.15 -3.89 11.02
CA LEU A 19 8.44 -3.31 12.17
C LEU A 19 7.59 -2.11 11.74
N VAL A 20 8.14 -1.20 10.93
CA VAL A 20 7.39 -0.04 10.42
C VAL A 20 6.16 -0.51 9.62
N TRP A 21 6.33 -1.45 8.69
CA TRP A 21 5.22 -1.97 7.90
C TRP A 21 4.20 -2.76 8.75
N GLY A 22 4.69 -3.59 9.68
CA GLY A 22 3.84 -4.40 10.55
C GLY A 22 3.03 -3.59 11.56
N LEU A 23 3.51 -2.42 11.98
CA LEU A 23 2.84 -1.57 12.96
C LEU A 23 2.09 -0.39 12.33
N SER A 24 2.29 -0.10 11.04
CA SER A 24 1.74 1.09 10.37
C SER A 24 0.22 1.16 10.35
N TRP A 25 -0.46 0.01 10.38
CA TRP A 25 -1.93 -0.06 10.40
C TRP A 25 -2.54 0.60 11.64
N TRP A 26 -1.88 0.52 12.80
CA TRP A 26 -2.39 1.07 14.05
C TRP A 26 -2.48 2.61 14.02
N PRO A 27 -1.40 3.39 13.80
CA PRO A 27 -1.50 4.84 13.72
C PRO A 27 -2.42 5.31 12.59
N LEU A 28 -2.49 4.59 11.47
CA LEU A 28 -3.41 4.94 10.38
C LEU A 28 -4.88 4.81 10.80
N ARG A 29 -5.23 3.77 11.56
CA ARG A 29 -6.58 3.60 12.12
C ARG A 29 -6.91 4.65 13.17
N GLU A 30 -5.95 4.98 14.03
CA GLU A 30 -6.13 6.03 15.03
C GLU A 30 -6.39 7.39 14.39
N LEU A 31 -5.62 7.76 13.37
CA LEU A 31 -5.83 8.99 12.60
C LEU A 31 -7.19 8.98 11.88
N GLN A 32 -7.62 7.84 11.36
CA GLN A 32 -8.95 7.72 10.76
C GLN A 32 -10.06 7.88 11.79
N ALA A 33 -9.91 7.31 13.00
CA ALA A 33 -10.88 7.49 14.07
C ALA A 33 -11.01 8.97 14.50
N GLN A 34 -9.96 9.76 14.31
CA GLN A 34 -9.95 11.20 14.52
C GLN A 34 -10.46 12.00 13.30
N GLY A 35 -10.95 11.33 12.25
CA GLY A 35 -11.53 11.94 11.06
C GLY A 35 -10.54 12.21 9.91
N LEU A 36 -9.27 11.75 10.00
CA LEU A 36 -8.31 11.90 8.92
C LEU A 36 -8.34 10.65 8.01
N HIS A 37 -8.86 10.82 6.80
CA HIS A 37 -8.92 9.71 5.85
C HIS A 37 -7.51 9.14 5.52
N PRO A 38 -7.33 7.82 5.36
CA PRO A 38 -6.03 7.16 5.13
C PRO A 38 -5.22 7.75 3.97
N LEU A 39 -5.87 8.23 2.93
CA LEU A 39 -5.20 8.88 1.79
C LEU A 39 -4.49 10.17 2.20
N TRP A 40 -5.10 10.97 3.08
CA TRP A 40 -4.49 12.20 3.59
C TRP A 40 -3.35 11.90 4.56
N SER A 41 -3.50 10.88 5.40
CA SER A 41 -2.40 10.39 6.27
C SER A 41 -1.21 9.92 5.43
N THR A 42 -1.47 9.15 4.38
CA THR A 42 -0.43 8.71 3.43
C THR A 42 0.25 9.89 2.73
N ALA A 43 -0.54 10.86 2.24
CA ALA A 43 0.01 12.07 1.61
C ALA A 43 0.91 12.86 2.57
N LEU A 44 0.51 13.04 3.82
CA LEU A 44 1.30 13.75 4.84
C LEU A 44 2.61 13.04 5.15
N ILE A 45 2.61 11.71 5.29
CA ILE A 45 3.82 10.93 5.54
C ILE A 45 4.85 11.15 4.42
N TYR A 46 4.40 11.06 3.16
CA TYR A 46 5.30 11.27 2.02
C TYR A 46 5.71 12.72 1.83
N LEU A 47 4.82 13.68 2.11
CA LEU A 47 5.15 15.10 2.09
C LEU A 47 6.27 15.45 3.08
N LEU A 48 6.23 14.88 4.29
CA LEU A 48 7.27 15.08 5.30
C LEU A 48 8.60 14.40 4.95
N ALA A 49 8.55 13.26 4.25
CA ALA A 49 9.75 12.54 3.83
C ALA A 49 10.42 13.15 2.59
N LEU A 50 9.66 13.80 1.71
CA LEU A 50 10.11 14.28 0.40
C LEU A 50 11.28 15.29 0.46
N PRO A 51 11.30 16.29 1.37
CA PRO A 51 12.39 17.28 1.44
C PRO A 51 13.78 16.65 1.63
N LEU A 52 13.85 15.54 2.38
CA LEU A 52 15.10 14.80 2.59
C LEU A 52 15.65 14.20 1.30
N LEU A 53 14.80 13.93 0.32
CA LEU A 53 15.16 13.30 -0.94
C LEU A 53 15.43 14.32 -2.06
N LEU A 54 14.84 15.52 -1.96
CA LEU A 54 14.95 16.54 -3.01
C LEU A 54 16.33 17.20 -3.10
N TRP A 55 17.09 17.23 -2.00
CA TRP A 55 18.39 17.93 -1.93
C TRP A 55 19.44 17.43 -2.94
N ARG A 56 19.35 16.21 -3.43
CA ARG A 56 20.39 15.58 -4.27
C ARG A 56 19.89 15.15 -5.64
N GLN A 57 18.91 15.84 -6.22
CA GLN A 57 18.27 15.36 -7.44
C GLN A 57 18.76 16.06 -8.71
N ASP A 58 19.12 15.25 -9.70
CA ASP A 58 19.31 15.69 -11.09
C ASP A 58 18.04 15.36 -11.89
N GLY A 59 17.25 16.39 -12.22
CA GLY A 59 16.01 16.23 -12.99
C GLY A 59 16.21 15.67 -14.40
N SER A 60 17.44 15.68 -14.93
CA SER A 60 17.74 15.13 -16.26
C SER A 60 17.56 13.61 -16.33
N VAL A 61 17.71 12.91 -15.20
CA VAL A 61 17.56 11.45 -15.10
C VAL A 61 16.13 11.00 -15.48
N TRP A 62 15.11 11.79 -15.10
CA TRP A 62 13.71 11.47 -15.40
C TRP A 62 13.38 11.47 -16.89
N ARG A 63 14.02 12.33 -17.67
CA ARG A 63 13.86 12.36 -19.12
C ARG A 63 14.56 11.19 -19.80
N ARG A 64 15.69 10.75 -19.24
CA ARG A 64 16.49 9.62 -19.77
C ARG A 64 15.93 8.25 -19.37
N GLN A 65 15.17 8.18 -18.29
CA GLN A 65 14.66 6.94 -17.71
C GLN A 65 13.13 7.02 -17.49
N PRO A 66 12.33 6.88 -18.56
CA PRO A 66 10.86 7.01 -18.47
C PRO A 66 10.23 5.95 -17.56
N LEU A 67 10.91 4.82 -17.29
CA LEU A 67 10.44 3.80 -16.33
C LEU A 67 10.33 4.33 -14.90
N LEU A 68 10.97 5.47 -14.55
CA LEU A 68 10.79 6.13 -13.25
C LEU A 68 9.35 6.60 -13.02
N TRP A 69 8.67 7.04 -14.07
CA TRP A 69 7.25 7.40 -13.98
C TRP A 69 6.37 6.18 -13.69
N GLY A 70 6.66 5.05 -14.35
CA GLY A 70 6.02 3.77 -14.06
C GLY A 70 6.27 3.32 -12.62
N LEU A 71 7.51 3.48 -12.13
CA LEU A 71 7.87 3.19 -10.74
C LEU A 71 7.12 4.09 -9.76
N ALA A 72 7.03 5.39 -10.04
CA ALA A 72 6.29 6.34 -9.22
C ALA A 72 4.81 5.95 -9.10
N LEU A 73 4.17 5.65 -10.22
CA LEU A 73 2.77 5.23 -10.24
C LEU A 73 2.55 3.91 -9.50
N ALA A 74 3.36 2.89 -9.80
CA ALA A 74 3.22 1.56 -9.18
C ALA A 74 3.46 1.62 -7.67
N ALA A 75 4.51 2.30 -7.21
CA ALA A 75 4.79 2.47 -5.79
C ALA A 75 3.71 3.29 -5.09
N GLY A 76 3.21 4.34 -5.72
CA GLY A 76 2.14 5.15 -5.17
C GLY A 76 0.82 4.38 -5.03
N LEU A 77 0.40 3.65 -6.06
CA LEU A 77 -0.79 2.80 -6.00
C LEU A 77 -0.65 1.67 -4.98
N THR A 78 0.56 1.12 -4.79
CA THR A 78 0.84 0.15 -3.73
C THR A 78 0.50 0.73 -2.36
N ASN A 79 1.01 1.93 -2.06
CA ASN A 79 0.85 2.55 -0.74
C ASN A 79 -0.60 3.01 -0.51
N VAL A 80 -1.23 3.62 -1.51
CA VAL A 80 -2.65 4.00 -1.45
C VAL A 80 -3.51 2.76 -1.21
N GLY A 81 -3.32 1.71 -2.02
CA GLY A 81 -4.10 0.47 -1.91
C GLY A 81 -3.92 -0.21 -0.54
N PHE A 82 -2.67 -0.40 -0.09
CA PHE A 82 -2.39 -1.06 1.18
C PHE A 82 -2.88 -0.24 2.37
N ASN A 83 -2.49 1.03 2.47
CA ASN A 83 -2.82 1.87 3.62
C ASN A 83 -4.33 2.06 3.76
N TRP A 84 -5.04 2.24 2.67
CA TRP A 84 -6.50 2.34 2.70
C TRP A 84 -7.13 1.01 3.08
N ALA A 85 -6.69 -0.10 2.48
CA ALA A 85 -7.22 -1.43 2.78
C ALA A 85 -7.09 -1.80 4.26
N VAL A 86 -5.89 -1.66 4.86
CA VAL A 86 -5.67 -2.02 6.29
C VAL A 86 -6.43 -1.12 7.25
N THR A 87 -6.81 0.07 6.80
CA THR A 87 -7.56 1.01 7.64
C THR A 87 -9.04 0.67 7.67
N VAL A 88 -9.65 0.30 6.54
CA VAL A 88 -11.09 0.05 6.43
C VAL A 88 -11.47 -1.43 6.49
N GLY A 89 -10.53 -2.35 6.28
CA GLY A 89 -10.74 -3.80 6.27
C GLY A 89 -10.22 -4.52 7.51
N ASP A 90 -10.43 -5.83 7.55
CA ASP A 90 -9.74 -6.71 8.49
C ASP A 90 -8.25 -6.81 8.12
N VAL A 91 -7.36 -6.49 9.07
CA VAL A 91 -5.91 -6.40 8.82
C VAL A 91 -5.34 -7.73 8.36
N VAL A 92 -5.75 -8.85 8.98
CA VAL A 92 -5.21 -10.17 8.64
C VAL A 92 -5.62 -10.55 7.24
N ARG A 93 -6.89 -10.37 6.89
CA ARG A 93 -7.43 -10.63 5.56
C ARG A 93 -6.75 -9.78 4.49
N VAL A 94 -6.60 -8.48 4.74
CA VAL A 94 -5.93 -7.53 3.83
C VAL A 94 -4.48 -7.94 3.58
N VAL A 95 -3.73 -8.27 4.64
CA VAL A 95 -2.32 -8.69 4.54
C VAL A 95 -2.21 -10.01 3.75
N LEU A 96 -3.10 -10.97 3.98
CA LEU A 96 -3.11 -12.24 3.24
C LEU A 96 -3.40 -12.02 1.75
N LEU A 97 -4.37 -11.17 1.41
CA LEU A 97 -4.69 -10.84 0.02
C LEU A 97 -3.57 -10.03 -0.65
N PHE A 98 -2.92 -9.13 0.08
CA PHE A 98 -1.75 -8.42 -0.42
C PHE A 98 -0.58 -9.40 -0.68
N TYR A 99 -0.41 -10.43 0.12
CA TYR A 99 0.59 -11.48 -0.07
C TYR A 99 0.34 -12.39 -1.28
N LEU A 100 -0.69 -12.15 -2.09
CA LEU A 100 -0.77 -12.68 -3.46
C LEU A 100 0.28 -12.05 -4.40
N MET A 101 1.07 -11.09 -3.94
CA MET A 101 2.12 -10.42 -4.71
C MET A 101 3.10 -11.39 -5.42
N PRO A 102 3.49 -12.58 -4.88
CA PRO A 102 4.35 -13.51 -5.62
C PRO A 102 3.69 -14.07 -6.88
N VAL A 103 2.35 -14.19 -6.90
CA VAL A 103 1.59 -14.56 -8.10
C VAL A 103 1.80 -13.52 -9.17
N TRP A 104 1.54 -12.26 -8.82
CA TRP A 104 1.71 -11.11 -9.72
C TRP A 104 3.16 -10.96 -10.17
N ALA A 105 4.13 -11.12 -9.25
CA ALA A 105 5.55 -11.07 -9.59
C ALA A 105 5.92 -12.15 -10.61
N THR A 106 5.42 -13.36 -10.45
CA THR A 106 5.66 -14.48 -11.39
C THR A 106 5.03 -14.19 -12.76
N LEU A 107 3.78 -13.72 -12.77
CA LEU A 107 3.07 -13.40 -14.02
C LEU A 107 3.71 -12.23 -14.78
N LEU A 108 4.17 -11.21 -14.06
CA LEU A 108 4.77 -10.01 -14.66
C LEU A 108 6.25 -10.21 -15.03
N ALA A 109 6.99 -11.08 -14.34
CA ALA A 109 8.40 -11.33 -14.62
C ALA A 109 8.62 -11.90 -16.02
N TRP A 110 7.73 -12.76 -16.48
CA TRP A 110 7.85 -13.34 -17.81
C TRP A 110 7.82 -12.29 -18.94
N PRO A 111 6.77 -11.48 -19.13
CA PRO A 111 6.74 -10.51 -20.21
C PRO A 111 7.70 -9.33 -20.00
N MET A 112 8.02 -8.98 -18.75
CA MET A 112 8.82 -7.80 -18.44
C MET A 112 10.33 -8.06 -18.33
N LEU A 113 10.71 -9.25 -17.85
CA LEU A 113 12.12 -9.64 -17.63
C LEU A 113 12.56 -10.78 -18.52
N GLY A 114 11.65 -11.45 -19.23
CA GLY A 114 11.94 -12.66 -20.04
C GLY A 114 12.17 -13.90 -19.16
N GLU A 115 11.93 -13.84 -17.85
CA GLU A 115 12.18 -14.92 -16.93
C GLU A 115 10.98 -15.88 -16.87
N ARG A 116 11.16 -17.09 -17.37
CA ARG A 116 10.14 -18.14 -17.27
C ARG A 116 10.16 -18.74 -15.86
N PRO A 117 8.99 -18.87 -15.19
CA PRO A 117 8.94 -19.49 -13.88
C PRO A 117 9.37 -20.97 -13.96
N SER A 118 10.23 -21.39 -13.04
CA SER A 118 10.60 -22.80 -12.91
C SER A 118 9.44 -23.62 -12.34
N PRO A 119 9.36 -24.96 -12.61
CA PRO A 119 8.36 -25.82 -12.02
C PRO A 119 8.34 -25.74 -10.49
N ALA A 120 9.51 -25.63 -9.86
CA ALA A 120 9.64 -25.48 -8.41
C ALA A 120 9.08 -24.13 -7.91
N ALA A 121 9.20 -23.06 -8.71
CA ALA A 121 8.58 -21.76 -8.39
C ALA A 121 7.05 -21.84 -8.47
N LEU A 122 6.52 -22.52 -9.49
CA LEU A 122 5.08 -22.75 -9.64
C LEU A 122 4.51 -23.64 -8.52
N ALA A 123 5.23 -24.68 -8.10
CA ALA A 123 4.82 -25.52 -6.99
C ALA A 123 4.75 -24.73 -5.67
N ARG A 124 5.77 -23.91 -5.39
CA ARG A 124 5.77 -23.00 -4.20
C ARG A 124 4.63 -21.99 -4.27
N LEU A 125 4.35 -21.45 -5.45
CA LEU A 125 3.24 -20.53 -5.65
C LEU A 125 1.89 -21.22 -5.39
N GLY A 126 1.69 -22.43 -5.92
CA GLY A 126 0.49 -23.23 -5.66
C GLY A 126 0.30 -23.53 -4.17
N LEU A 127 1.38 -23.90 -3.47
CA LEU A 127 1.34 -24.13 -2.02
C LEU A 127 0.99 -22.85 -1.24
N ALA A 128 1.55 -21.71 -1.62
CA ALA A 128 1.23 -20.41 -1.00
C ALA A 128 -0.24 -20.03 -1.21
N LEU A 129 -0.76 -20.20 -2.44
CA LEU A 129 -2.17 -19.97 -2.75
C LEU A 129 -3.10 -20.89 -1.96
N LEU A 130 -2.75 -22.15 -1.84
CA LEU A 130 -3.50 -23.10 -1.02
C LEU A 130 -3.53 -22.64 0.44
N GLY A 131 -2.38 -22.25 1.00
CA GLY A 131 -2.30 -21.73 2.36
C GLY A 131 -3.18 -20.50 2.59
N VAL A 132 -3.11 -19.51 1.70
CA VAL A 132 -3.96 -18.30 1.76
C VAL A 132 -5.43 -18.68 1.67
N SER A 133 -5.81 -19.58 0.75
CA SER A 133 -7.20 -20.02 0.58
C SER A 133 -7.74 -20.73 1.82
N LEU A 134 -6.92 -21.55 2.48
CA LEU A 134 -7.31 -22.25 3.72
C LEU A 134 -7.52 -21.26 4.87
N VAL A 135 -6.66 -20.26 5.00
CA VAL A 135 -6.78 -19.26 6.08
C VAL A 135 -7.96 -18.32 5.84
N LEU A 136 -8.23 -17.95 4.59
CA LEU A 136 -9.35 -17.08 4.24
C LEU A 136 -10.70 -17.76 4.26
N LYS A 137 -10.73 -19.10 4.21
CA LYS A 137 -11.97 -19.88 4.28
C LYS A 137 -12.50 -19.87 5.71
N THR A 138 -13.62 -19.18 5.91
CA THR A 138 -14.40 -19.26 7.15
C THR A 138 -15.52 -20.28 7.02
N PRO A 139 -16.02 -20.89 8.13
CA PRO A 139 -17.09 -21.89 8.08
C PRO A 139 -18.36 -21.41 7.36
N ASP A 140 -18.63 -20.11 7.40
CA ASP A 140 -19.85 -19.47 6.87
C ASP A 140 -19.67 -18.84 5.48
N SER A 141 -18.49 -18.98 4.85
CA SER A 141 -18.25 -18.43 3.50
C SER A 141 -18.02 -19.54 2.48
N ASP A 142 -18.74 -19.49 1.36
CA ASP A 142 -18.64 -20.49 0.29
C ASP A 142 -17.26 -20.51 -0.39
N TRP A 143 -16.66 -19.34 -0.64
CA TRP A 143 -15.31 -19.21 -1.20
C TRP A 143 -14.66 -17.90 -0.77
N PRO A 144 -13.32 -17.84 -0.64
CA PRO A 144 -12.59 -16.62 -0.27
C PRO A 144 -12.50 -15.64 -1.44
N LEU A 145 -13.66 -15.31 -2.04
CA LEU A 145 -13.72 -14.30 -3.10
C LEU A 145 -13.60 -12.89 -2.51
N PRO A 146 -12.98 -11.96 -3.26
CA PRO A 146 -12.98 -10.56 -2.88
C PRO A 146 -14.41 -10.04 -2.80
N ALA A 147 -14.83 -9.61 -1.60
CA ALA A 147 -16.21 -9.20 -1.34
C ALA A 147 -16.32 -7.73 -0.90
N SER A 148 -15.17 -7.09 -0.61
CA SER A 148 -15.12 -5.73 -0.08
C SER A 148 -14.18 -4.82 -0.86
N LEU A 149 -14.36 -3.49 -0.69
CA LEU A 149 -13.41 -2.51 -1.20
C LEU A 149 -11.99 -2.78 -0.68
N ALA A 150 -11.85 -3.14 0.61
CA ALA A 150 -10.57 -3.45 1.21
C ALA A 150 -9.89 -4.65 0.53
N ASP A 151 -10.63 -5.68 0.17
CA ASP A 151 -10.11 -6.85 -0.54
C ASP A 151 -9.59 -6.46 -1.93
N GLY A 152 -10.37 -5.67 -2.68
CA GLY A 152 -9.98 -5.16 -3.99
C GLY A 152 -8.71 -4.28 -3.93
N LEU A 153 -8.64 -3.38 -2.95
CA LEU A 153 -7.47 -2.53 -2.71
C LEU A 153 -6.24 -3.34 -2.31
N ALA A 154 -6.40 -4.38 -1.49
CA ALA A 154 -5.30 -5.25 -1.07
C ALA A 154 -4.70 -6.02 -2.25
N ILE A 155 -5.55 -6.63 -3.10
CA ILE A 155 -5.12 -7.37 -4.29
C ILE A 155 -4.44 -6.44 -5.29
N ALA A 156 -5.06 -5.29 -5.60
CA ALA A 156 -4.49 -4.30 -6.51
C ALA A 156 -3.17 -3.72 -5.97
N GLY A 157 -3.10 -3.43 -4.67
CA GLY A 157 -1.89 -3.00 -3.98
C GLY A 157 -0.77 -4.03 -4.09
N GLY A 158 -1.08 -5.32 -3.90
CA GLY A 158 -0.13 -6.42 -4.06
C GLY A 158 0.38 -6.56 -5.50
N ALA A 159 -0.48 -6.40 -6.50
CA ALA A 159 -0.09 -6.39 -7.91
C ALA A 159 0.83 -5.20 -8.24
N CYS A 160 0.49 -4.00 -7.76
CA CYS A 160 1.32 -2.81 -7.92
C CYS A 160 2.66 -2.95 -7.19
N PHE A 161 2.69 -3.59 -6.02
CA PHE A 161 3.93 -3.89 -5.31
C PHE A 161 4.84 -4.85 -6.09
N ALA A 162 4.27 -5.89 -6.69
CA ALA A 162 5.02 -6.78 -7.57
C ALA A 162 5.61 -6.03 -8.78
N LEU A 163 4.81 -5.16 -9.41
CA LEU A 163 5.27 -4.29 -10.50
C LEU A 163 6.38 -3.34 -10.04
N THR A 164 6.25 -2.73 -8.85
CA THR A 164 7.28 -1.88 -8.23
C THR A 164 8.61 -2.62 -8.14
N ASN A 165 8.61 -3.85 -7.62
CA ASN A 165 9.82 -4.65 -7.49
C ASN A 165 10.47 -5.00 -8.84
N ILE A 166 9.65 -5.31 -9.85
CA ILE A 166 10.14 -5.57 -11.21
C ILE A 166 10.76 -4.30 -11.84
N LEU A 167 10.13 -3.15 -11.66
CA LEU A 167 10.66 -1.88 -12.15
C LEU A 167 11.95 -1.47 -11.43
N LEU A 168 12.04 -1.67 -10.10
CA LEU A 168 13.27 -1.48 -9.34
C LEU A 168 14.40 -2.36 -9.86
N ARG A 169 14.09 -3.61 -10.22
CA ARG A 169 15.06 -4.54 -10.81
C ARG A 169 15.52 -4.08 -12.20
N LYS A 170 14.63 -3.56 -13.03
CA LYS A 170 14.98 -2.95 -14.34
C LYS A 170 15.82 -1.68 -14.18
N LEU A 171 15.52 -0.88 -13.17
CA LEU A 171 16.18 0.38 -12.87
C LEU A 171 17.42 0.22 -11.95
N ARG A 172 17.95 -0.99 -11.77
CA ARG A 172 19.06 -1.25 -10.84
C ARG A 172 20.32 -0.41 -11.10
N GLN A 173 20.54 0.03 -12.35
CA GLN A 173 21.64 0.88 -12.75
C GLN A 173 21.34 2.39 -12.64
N THR A 174 20.08 2.75 -12.36
CA THR A 174 19.69 4.14 -12.14
C THR A 174 20.06 4.57 -10.73
N ALA A 175 20.42 5.84 -10.55
CA ALA A 175 20.78 6.39 -9.24
C ALA A 175 19.70 6.06 -8.18
N GLU A 176 20.13 5.63 -7.01
CA GLU A 176 19.25 5.25 -5.91
C GLU A 176 18.34 6.41 -5.49
N SER A 177 18.91 7.62 -5.42
CA SER A 177 18.17 8.84 -5.10
C SER A 177 16.98 9.09 -6.06
N ALA A 178 17.16 8.84 -7.37
CA ALA A 178 16.10 8.99 -8.35
C ALA A 178 15.00 7.93 -8.18
N ARG A 179 15.37 6.68 -7.86
CA ARG A 179 14.40 5.62 -7.56
C ARG A 179 13.62 5.90 -6.29
N MET A 180 14.30 6.36 -5.23
CA MET A 180 13.64 6.76 -3.99
C MET A 180 12.69 7.94 -4.21
N LEU A 181 13.13 8.98 -4.96
CA LEU A 181 12.25 10.09 -5.29
C LEU A 181 11.03 9.64 -6.11
N ALA A 182 11.20 8.69 -7.03
CA ALA A 182 10.08 8.12 -7.78
C ALA A 182 9.06 7.45 -6.84
N MET A 183 9.52 6.63 -5.90
CA MET A 183 8.64 5.92 -4.97
C MET A 183 7.92 6.87 -4.01
N PHE A 184 8.64 7.80 -3.39
CA PHE A 184 8.07 8.72 -2.40
C PHE A 184 7.23 9.82 -3.08
N GLY A 185 7.74 10.41 -4.16
CA GLY A 185 6.98 11.39 -4.95
C GLY A 185 5.72 10.80 -5.57
N GLY A 186 5.82 9.55 -6.07
CA GLY A 186 4.68 8.78 -6.55
C GLY A 186 3.68 8.49 -5.44
N GLY A 187 4.14 8.14 -4.24
CA GLY A 187 3.30 7.94 -3.05
C GLY A 187 2.50 9.19 -2.70
N LEU A 188 3.17 10.36 -2.67
CA LEU A 188 2.50 11.63 -2.44
C LEU A 188 1.48 11.96 -3.54
N ALA A 189 1.93 11.94 -4.80
CA ALA A 189 1.09 12.33 -5.93
C ALA A 189 -0.17 11.46 -6.05
N THR A 190 -0.03 10.14 -5.95
CA THR A 190 -1.17 9.22 -6.04
C THR A 190 -2.11 9.33 -4.85
N ALA A 191 -1.60 9.52 -3.63
CA ALA A 191 -2.42 9.72 -2.45
C ALA A 191 -3.25 11.01 -2.54
N VAL A 192 -2.63 12.12 -2.99
CA VAL A 192 -3.33 13.40 -3.20
C VAL A 192 -4.37 13.28 -4.31
N VAL A 193 -4.01 12.72 -5.47
CA VAL A 193 -4.95 12.54 -6.58
C VAL A 193 -6.11 11.63 -6.19
N ALA A 194 -5.84 10.48 -5.55
CA ALA A 194 -6.88 9.58 -5.08
C ALA A 194 -7.77 10.23 -4.01
N GLY A 195 -7.18 11.02 -3.11
CA GLY A 195 -7.91 11.78 -2.08
C GLY A 195 -8.85 12.82 -2.70
N LEU A 196 -8.36 13.61 -3.66
CA LEU A 196 -9.16 14.62 -4.36
C LEU A 196 -10.27 14.00 -5.20
N LEU A 197 -9.98 12.95 -5.96
CA LEU A 197 -10.97 12.22 -6.75
C LEU A 197 -12.01 11.56 -5.83
N GLY A 198 -11.58 10.93 -4.74
CA GLY A 198 -12.49 10.35 -3.76
C GLY A 198 -13.38 11.39 -3.09
N ALA A 199 -12.85 12.58 -2.81
CA ALA A 199 -13.63 13.68 -2.25
C ALA A 199 -14.66 14.23 -3.27
N SER A 200 -14.31 14.31 -4.55
CA SER A 200 -15.23 14.80 -5.59
C SER A 200 -16.44 13.89 -5.82
N VAL A 201 -16.30 12.58 -5.54
CA VAL A 201 -17.39 11.59 -5.65
C VAL A 201 -18.01 11.21 -4.30
N GLY A 202 -17.62 11.91 -3.21
CA GLY A 202 -18.18 11.69 -1.87
C GLY A 202 -17.73 10.39 -1.17
N LEU A 203 -16.69 9.74 -1.67
CA LEU A 203 -16.11 8.53 -1.06
C LEU A 203 -15.07 8.84 0.03
N VAL A 204 -14.53 10.04 0.02
CA VAL A 204 -13.48 10.50 0.94
C VAL A 204 -13.91 11.83 1.53
N GLU A 205 -13.91 11.92 2.85
CA GLU A 205 -14.12 13.21 3.51
C GLU A 205 -12.92 14.13 3.25
N ALA A 206 -13.20 15.42 2.99
CA ALA A 206 -12.15 16.42 2.88
C ALA A 206 -11.35 16.48 4.19
N PRO A 207 -10.03 16.82 4.14
CA PRO A 207 -9.23 16.92 5.36
C PRO A 207 -9.91 17.83 6.36
N VAL A 208 -10.19 17.29 7.55
CA VAL A 208 -10.98 17.94 8.59
C VAL A 208 -10.41 19.33 8.88
N ARG A 209 -11.25 20.35 8.87
CA ARG A 209 -10.90 21.66 9.42
C ARG A 209 -10.64 21.48 10.92
N PRO A 210 -9.49 21.92 11.45
CA PRO A 210 -9.24 21.89 12.89
C PRO A 210 -10.38 22.65 13.60
N GLY A 211 -11.19 21.95 14.40
CA GLY A 211 -12.30 22.56 15.13
C GLY A 211 -13.71 22.04 14.82
N ALA A 212 -13.90 21.16 13.84
CA ALA A 212 -15.17 20.47 13.66
C ALA A 212 -15.28 19.32 14.67
N ALA A 213 -16.13 19.47 15.68
CA ALA A 213 -16.47 18.39 16.58
C ALA A 213 -17.03 17.19 15.79
N PRO A 214 -16.73 15.91 16.18
CA PRO A 214 -17.25 14.75 15.48
C PRO A 214 -18.79 14.85 15.44
N GLY A 215 -19.34 14.86 14.22
CA GLY A 215 -20.77 14.96 14.00
C GLY A 215 -21.50 13.91 14.81
N ARG A 216 -22.36 14.35 15.72
CA ARG A 216 -23.32 13.47 16.40
C ARG A 216 -24.06 12.72 15.30
N SER A 217 -23.89 11.41 15.23
CA SER A 217 -24.79 10.55 14.49
C SER A 217 -26.20 10.86 14.99
N THR A 218 -27.03 11.44 14.13
CA THR A 218 -28.46 11.54 14.37
C THR A 218 -29.01 10.12 14.32
N GLY A 219 -29.02 9.46 15.46
CA GLY A 219 -29.79 8.25 15.66
C GLY A 219 -31.26 8.53 15.35
N PRO A 220 -32.02 7.55 14.85
CA PRO A 220 -33.42 7.75 14.54
C PRO A 220 -34.18 8.22 15.79
N ALA A 221 -34.89 9.33 15.67
CA ALA A 221 -35.73 9.88 16.69
C ALA A 221 -36.67 8.80 17.21
N SER A 222 -36.54 8.41 18.47
CA SER A 222 -37.51 7.59 19.16
C SER A 222 -38.84 8.35 19.22
N GLY A 223 -39.78 7.92 18.40
CA GLY A 223 -41.13 8.42 18.44
C GLY A 223 -41.80 8.14 19.80
N PRO A 224 -42.76 8.96 20.25
CA PRO A 224 -43.39 8.83 21.55
C PRO A 224 -44.23 7.55 21.64
N LEU A 225 -43.95 6.73 22.66
CA LEU A 225 -44.80 5.61 23.07
C LEU A 225 -46.19 6.15 23.40
N ARG A 226 -47.21 5.85 22.56
CA ARG A 226 -48.61 5.97 22.89
C ARG A 226 -48.92 4.92 23.96
N ARG A 227 -49.22 5.39 25.18
CA ARG A 227 -49.95 4.59 26.19
C ARG A 227 -51.41 4.49 25.78
N ALA A 228 -51.91 3.28 25.67
CA ALA A 228 -53.30 2.89 25.83
C ALA A 228 -53.31 1.48 26.42
#